data_2a72a460b231709f7b5a8b1b50388e7f
#
_entry.id   2a72a460b231709f7b5a8b1b50388e7f
#
_cell.length_a   1.000
_cell.length_b   1.000
_cell.length_c   1.000
_cell.angle_alpha   90.00
_cell.angle_beta   90.00
_cell.angle_gamma   90.00
#
_symmetry.space_group_name_H-M   'P 1'
#
loop_
_entity.id
_entity.type
_entity.pdbx_description
1 polymer ?
#
loop_
_entity_poly.entity_id
_entity_poly.type
_entity_poly.pdbx_seq_one_letter_code
_entity_poly.pdbx_strand_id
1 'polypeptide(L)'
;MRKTVAETISYHFKKNCLTLVNECGNGDEALVETDGDFVVKISKDIHQLNRIDGEMVGISKISLETYKKMLVKWEFNSNLKLNYEYLFLDCTEKYERQYIKVADLVWCEVDNAVDFVYLKDVFYPRLRRKEDPFDYQNIISHMRTIFPEQDFESTLSVEQIGGMTNRNFKISFDGNNYVLRIPGNGTAGMVERGNEEVNTLLTYRMGVSPEILYFNEKTGIKLTRFIDGAETLTPATIQRYEHILQIADIFRTLHGSSVRLNNDFNVFREIISYENLLDKTGVKMYDGYEKYRNRIFCLQERLNVLGVELRPCHNDLVAENFIKDIRGKIYLIDWEYSGMNDPMWDFAALFLESNFTETNKTLLLEHYLGGSVNDVLIEKILIYQILMDFLWSIWTCIKEAQGDDFGTYGIDRYNRAISNLDRLVPPSI
;
A
#
# COMPACT_ATOMS: atom_id res chain seq x y z
N MET A 1 -13.16 0.47 -3.46
CA MET A 1 -13.59 -0.16 -4.73
C MET A 1 -14.27 0.93 -5.57
N ARG A 2 -13.66 1.36 -6.68
CA ARG A 2 -14.31 2.32 -7.59
C ARG A 2 -15.48 1.59 -8.29
N LYS A 3 -16.68 2.13 -8.20
CA LYS A 3 -17.82 1.61 -8.97
C LYS A 3 -17.55 1.84 -10.45
N THR A 4 -17.83 0.85 -11.29
CA THR A 4 -17.80 1.03 -12.76
C THR A 4 -18.90 2.00 -13.18
N VAL A 5 -18.77 2.60 -14.37
CA VAL A 5 -19.82 3.47 -14.93
C VAL A 5 -21.12 2.70 -15.08
N ALA A 6 -21.07 1.43 -15.52
CA ALA A 6 -22.23 0.57 -15.64
C ALA A 6 -22.94 0.32 -14.29
N GLU A 7 -22.18 0.08 -13.20
CA GLU A 7 -22.75 -0.04 -11.85
C GLU A 7 -23.36 1.28 -11.38
N THR A 8 -22.70 2.41 -11.63
CA THR A 8 -23.23 3.73 -11.25
C THR A 8 -24.56 4.01 -11.93
N ILE A 9 -24.68 3.69 -13.20
CA ILE A 9 -25.93 3.86 -13.97
C ILE A 9 -26.99 2.86 -13.54
N SER A 10 -26.65 1.57 -13.35
CA SER A 10 -27.63 0.53 -12.98
C SER A 10 -28.31 0.83 -11.66
N TYR A 11 -27.57 1.36 -10.68
CA TYR A 11 -28.10 1.74 -9.36
C TYR A 11 -28.66 3.17 -9.30
N HIS A 12 -28.62 3.91 -10.41
CA HIS A 12 -29.17 5.26 -10.42
C HIS A 12 -30.69 5.19 -10.26
N PHE A 13 -31.27 6.05 -9.42
CA PHE A 13 -32.70 6.04 -9.08
C PHE A 13 -33.65 6.40 -10.24
N LYS A 14 -33.11 7.05 -11.26
CA LYS A 14 -33.88 7.50 -12.44
C LYS A 14 -34.22 6.32 -13.37
N LYS A 15 -35.41 6.35 -13.98
CA LYS A 15 -35.89 5.27 -14.87
C LYS A 15 -35.13 5.21 -16.19
N ASN A 16 -34.86 6.37 -16.79
CA ASN A 16 -34.04 6.53 -17.99
C ASN A 16 -32.85 7.43 -17.64
N CYS A 17 -31.65 7.07 -18.07
CA CYS A 17 -30.46 7.85 -17.78
C CYS A 17 -29.40 7.60 -18.86
N LEU A 18 -28.96 8.66 -19.51
CA LEU A 18 -27.87 8.63 -20.49
C LEU A 18 -26.53 8.94 -19.79
N THR A 19 -25.44 8.38 -20.28
CA THR A 19 -24.11 8.73 -19.80
C THR A 19 -23.45 9.67 -20.78
N LEU A 20 -23.01 10.80 -20.24
CA LEU A 20 -22.28 11.84 -20.98
C LEU A 20 -20.87 11.98 -20.44
N VAL A 21 -19.95 12.35 -21.30
CA VAL A 21 -18.60 12.82 -20.98
C VAL A 21 -18.39 14.21 -21.53
N ASN A 22 -17.26 14.84 -21.22
CA ASN A 22 -16.81 16.00 -21.96
C ASN A 22 -16.48 15.58 -23.40
N GLU A 23 -16.58 16.49 -24.34
CA GLU A 23 -16.27 16.24 -25.74
C GLU A 23 -14.85 15.65 -25.86
N CYS A 24 -14.73 14.49 -26.51
CA CYS A 24 -13.46 13.78 -26.69
C CYS A 24 -12.85 13.99 -28.08
N GLY A 25 -13.63 14.55 -29.02
CA GLY A 25 -13.14 14.93 -30.35
C GLY A 25 -12.89 13.77 -31.32
N ASN A 26 -13.42 12.57 -31.08
CA ASN A 26 -13.28 11.41 -31.98
C ASN A 26 -14.19 11.47 -33.21
N GLY A 27 -15.14 12.38 -33.24
CA GLY A 27 -15.86 12.79 -34.46
C GLY A 27 -17.00 11.91 -34.95
N ASP A 28 -17.24 10.74 -34.37
CA ASP A 28 -18.31 9.81 -34.81
C ASP A 28 -19.39 9.56 -33.74
N GLU A 29 -19.25 10.16 -32.58
CA GLU A 29 -20.15 9.98 -31.44
C GLU A 29 -21.36 10.94 -31.48
N ALA A 30 -22.39 10.60 -30.74
CA ALA A 30 -23.58 11.43 -30.59
C ALA A 30 -23.33 12.56 -29.59
N LEU A 31 -23.33 13.79 -30.07
CA LEU A 31 -23.20 15.01 -29.26
C LEU A 31 -24.57 15.40 -28.69
N VAL A 32 -24.57 16.03 -27.55
CA VAL A 32 -25.74 16.28 -26.72
C VAL A 32 -25.87 17.74 -26.34
N GLU A 33 -27.09 18.28 -26.49
CA GLU A 33 -27.52 19.55 -25.91
C GLU A 33 -28.46 19.29 -24.74
N THR A 34 -28.21 19.95 -23.60
CA THR A 34 -28.96 19.74 -22.35
C THR A 34 -29.69 21.01 -21.90
N ASP A 35 -30.75 20.85 -21.10
CA ASP A 35 -31.42 21.94 -20.40
C ASP A 35 -31.69 21.49 -18.93
N GLY A 36 -30.94 22.08 -18.01
CA GLY A 36 -30.89 21.59 -16.63
C GLY A 36 -30.44 20.15 -16.56
N ASP A 37 -31.24 19.30 -15.91
CA ASP A 37 -30.94 17.85 -15.70
C ASP A 37 -31.39 16.98 -16.88
N PHE A 38 -31.82 17.56 -18.01
CA PHE A 38 -32.47 16.82 -19.10
C PHE A 38 -31.75 17.02 -20.44
N VAL A 39 -31.68 15.96 -21.22
CA VAL A 39 -31.22 15.99 -22.60
C VAL A 39 -32.35 16.50 -23.50
N VAL A 40 -32.08 17.54 -24.27
CA VAL A 40 -33.06 18.14 -25.21
C VAL A 40 -32.81 17.77 -26.64
N LYS A 41 -31.51 17.58 -27.02
CA LYS A 41 -31.14 17.13 -28.37
C LYS A 41 -29.98 16.16 -28.31
N ILE A 42 -29.97 15.24 -29.28
CA ILE A 42 -28.85 14.34 -29.56
C ILE A 42 -28.62 14.37 -31.05
N SER A 43 -27.41 14.59 -31.52
CA SER A 43 -27.08 14.54 -32.95
C SER A 43 -25.62 14.20 -33.18
N LYS A 44 -25.36 13.44 -34.27
CA LYS A 44 -24.00 13.25 -34.81
C LYS A 44 -23.59 14.41 -35.73
N ASP A 45 -24.51 15.29 -36.07
CA ASP A 45 -24.25 16.49 -36.86
C ASP A 45 -24.26 17.74 -35.96
N ILE A 46 -23.06 18.35 -35.78
CA ILE A 46 -22.87 19.53 -34.95
C ILE A 46 -23.75 20.72 -35.39
N HIS A 47 -24.11 20.81 -36.68
CA HIS A 47 -24.94 21.90 -37.18
C HIS A 47 -26.41 21.81 -36.72
N GLN A 48 -26.82 20.69 -36.15
CA GLN A 48 -28.15 20.50 -35.59
C GLN A 48 -28.25 20.91 -34.13
N LEU A 49 -27.14 21.20 -33.48
CA LEU A 49 -27.04 21.61 -32.08
C LEU A 49 -26.76 23.11 -31.96
N ASN A 50 -27.35 23.76 -30.94
CA ASN A 50 -27.02 25.15 -30.62
C ASN A 50 -25.78 25.28 -29.77
N ARG A 51 -25.50 24.21 -29.00
CA ARG A 51 -24.30 24.07 -28.15
C ARG A 51 -24.01 22.60 -27.90
N ILE A 52 -22.78 22.28 -27.53
CA ILE A 52 -22.37 20.94 -27.13
C ILE A 52 -22.17 20.94 -25.62
N ASP A 53 -23.01 20.22 -24.89
CA ASP A 53 -22.93 20.07 -23.45
C ASP A 53 -22.23 18.76 -23.02
N GLY A 54 -22.04 17.83 -23.97
CA GLY A 54 -21.34 16.56 -23.74
C GLY A 54 -21.46 15.63 -24.93
N GLU A 55 -20.80 14.50 -24.84
CA GLU A 55 -20.75 13.42 -25.81
C GLU A 55 -21.26 12.14 -25.14
N MET A 56 -22.06 11.33 -25.85
CA MET A 56 -22.58 10.07 -25.32
C MET A 56 -21.52 8.97 -25.39
N VAL A 57 -21.46 8.14 -24.37
CA VAL A 57 -20.54 6.97 -24.31
C VAL A 57 -21.24 5.63 -24.62
N GLY A 58 -22.41 5.65 -25.25
CA GLY A 58 -23.12 4.42 -25.60
C GLY A 58 -23.67 3.60 -24.43
N ILE A 59 -23.45 4.03 -23.17
CA ILE A 59 -23.96 3.36 -21.97
C ILE A 59 -25.20 4.11 -21.49
N SER A 60 -26.36 3.47 -21.62
CA SER A 60 -27.66 4.07 -21.28
C SER A 60 -28.50 3.12 -20.43
N LYS A 61 -29.20 3.67 -19.44
CA LYS A 61 -30.27 2.99 -18.73
C LYS A 61 -31.59 3.40 -19.32
N ILE A 62 -32.33 2.43 -19.85
CA ILE A 62 -33.65 2.66 -20.51
C ILE A 62 -34.69 1.82 -19.77
N SER A 63 -35.81 2.42 -19.41
CA SER A 63 -36.91 1.69 -18.74
C SER A 63 -37.53 0.69 -19.73
N LEU A 64 -38.05 -0.42 -19.19
CA LEU A 64 -38.74 -1.43 -20.00
C LEU A 64 -39.91 -0.85 -20.81
N GLU A 65 -40.62 0.14 -20.25
CA GLU A 65 -41.72 0.84 -20.90
C GLU A 65 -41.22 1.62 -22.13
N THR A 66 -40.18 2.44 -21.97
CA THR A 66 -39.54 3.18 -23.05
C THR A 66 -38.99 2.24 -24.10
N TYR A 67 -38.31 1.16 -23.69
CA TYR A 67 -37.76 0.17 -24.61
C TYR A 67 -38.84 -0.49 -25.49
N LYS A 68 -39.99 -0.85 -24.90
CA LYS A 68 -41.12 -1.39 -25.66
C LYS A 68 -41.66 -0.38 -26.70
N LYS A 69 -41.78 0.90 -26.34
CA LYS A 69 -42.17 1.95 -27.30
C LYS A 69 -41.16 2.06 -28.46
N MET A 70 -39.85 1.97 -28.14
CA MET A 70 -38.80 1.99 -29.16
C MET A 70 -38.89 0.78 -30.11
N LEU A 71 -39.15 -0.43 -29.59
CA LEU A 71 -39.29 -1.63 -30.41
C LEU A 71 -40.47 -1.49 -31.39
N VAL A 72 -41.65 -1.07 -30.91
CA VAL A 72 -42.80 -0.85 -31.80
C VAL A 72 -42.45 0.15 -32.88
N LYS A 73 -41.78 1.26 -32.54
CA LYS A 73 -41.40 2.28 -33.51
C LYS A 73 -40.36 1.77 -34.52
N TRP A 74 -39.43 0.93 -34.06
CA TRP A 74 -38.44 0.26 -34.88
C TRP A 74 -39.06 -0.68 -35.92
N GLU A 75 -40.06 -1.48 -35.54
CA GLU A 75 -40.77 -2.43 -36.45
C GLU A 75 -41.41 -1.74 -37.64
N PHE A 76 -41.84 -0.47 -37.49
CA PHE A 76 -42.44 0.32 -38.55
C PHE A 76 -41.44 1.24 -39.29
N ASN A 77 -40.15 1.17 -38.96
CA ASN A 77 -39.12 2.02 -39.53
C ASN A 77 -38.46 1.35 -40.73
N SER A 78 -38.39 2.07 -41.85
CA SER A 78 -37.73 1.61 -43.09
C SER A 78 -36.22 1.90 -43.12
N ASN A 79 -35.71 2.73 -42.19
CA ASN A 79 -34.30 3.09 -42.13
C ASN A 79 -33.54 2.15 -41.18
N LEU A 80 -32.90 1.13 -41.76
CA LEU A 80 -32.12 0.15 -41.00
C LEU A 80 -30.84 0.73 -40.33
N LYS A 81 -30.45 1.95 -40.66
CA LYS A 81 -29.31 2.66 -40.10
C LYS A 81 -29.69 3.71 -39.04
N LEU A 82 -30.97 3.70 -38.61
CA LEU A 82 -31.41 4.62 -37.57
C LEU A 82 -30.77 4.25 -36.21
N ASN A 83 -30.04 5.16 -35.64
CA ASN A 83 -29.41 4.99 -34.33
C ASN A 83 -30.46 4.97 -33.20
N TYR A 84 -30.24 4.19 -32.18
CA TYR A 84 -31.18 4.03 -31.06
C TYR A 84 -31.41 5.33 -30.29
N GLU A 85 -30.48 6.26 -30.30
CA GLU A 85 -30.56 7.56 -29.64
C GLU A 85 -31.71 8.39 -30.19
N TYR A 86 -31.93 8.35 -31.50
CA TYR A 86 -33.08 9.04 -32.13
C TYR A 86 -34.40 8.38 -31.77
N LEU A 87 -34.44 7.04 -31.72
CA LEU A 87 -35.62 6.32 -31.24
C LEU A 87 -35.93 6.64 -29.77
N PHE A 88 -34.91 6.77 -28.95
CA PHE A 88 -35.04 7.15 -27.55
C PHE A 88 -35.66 8.56 -27.43
N LEU A 89 -35.14 9.53 -28.16
CA LEU A 89 -35.69 10.89 -28.18
C LEU A 89 -37.16 10.89 -28.64
N ASP A 90 -37.45 10.14 -29.66
CA ASP A 90 -38.81 10.05 -30.23
C ASP A 90 -39.83 9.33 -29.34
N CYS A 91 -39.35 8.48 -28.44
CA CYS A 91 -40.20 7.67 -27.54
C CYS A 91 -40.27 8.20 -26.11
N THR A 92 -39.61 9.32 -25.82
CA THR A 92 -39.53 9.92 -24.51
C THR A 92 -39.89 11.41 -24.51
N GLU A 93 -40.49 11.86 -23.43
CA GLU A 93 -40.68 13.29 -23.16
C GLU A 93 -39.42 13.90 -22.52
N LYS A 94 -39.28 15.24 -22.59
CA LYS A 94 -38.10 15.95 -22.07
C LYS A 94 -37.75 15.50 -20.63
N TYR A 95 -38.72 15.39 -19.75
CA TYR A 95 -38.53 15.06 -18.33
C TYR A 95 -38.11 13.60 -18.06
N GLU A 96 -38.19 12.74 -19.09
CA GLU A 96 -37.77 11.34 -19.04
C GLU A 96 -36.33 11.14 -19.49
N ARG A 97 -35.67 12.16 -20.06
CA ARG A 97 -34.36 12.13 -20.72
C ARG A 97 -33.29 12.64 -19.77
N GLN A 98 -33.11 11.98 -18.65
CA GLN A 98 -32.10 12.38 -17.66
C GLN A 98 -30.72 11.88 -18.03
N TYR A 99 -29.66 12.48 -17.49
CA TYR A 99 -28.29 12.08 -17.75
C TYR A 99 -27.42 12.10 -16.49
N ILE A 100 -26.28 11.41 -16.58
CA ILE A 100 -25.15 11.53 -15.67
C ILE A 100 -23.96 11.98 -16.50
N LYS A 101 -23.28 13.05 -16.09
CA LYS A 101 -22.04 13.49 -16.71
C LYS A 101 -20.85 13.02 -15.89
N VAL A 102 -19.98 12.19 -16.49
CA VAL A 102 -18.76 11.68 -15.88
C VAL A 102 -17.58 12.45 -16.47
N ALA A 103 -17.22 13.54 -15.81
CA ALA A 103 -16.24 14.50 -16.34
C ALA A 103 -14.82 13.93 -16.49
N ASP A 104 -14.48 12.90 -15.72
CA ASP A 104 -13.14 12.29 -15.69
C ASP A 104 -13.12 10.86 -16.23
N LEU A 105 -14.17 10.44 -16.95
CA LEU A 105 -14.19 9.14 -17.62
C LEU A 105 -13.11 9.09 -18.69
N VAL A 106 -12.26 8.09 -18.57
CA VAL A 106 -11.27 7.74 -19.60
C VAL A 106 -11.90 6.66 -20.47
N TRP A 107 -12.21 6.99 -21.72
CA TRP A 107 -12.80 6.04 -22.67
C TRP A 107 -12.24 6.28 -24.07
N CYS A 108 -12.27 5.26 -24.89
CA CYS A 108 -11.81 5.30 -26.28
C CYS A 108 -12.60 4.28 -27.09
N GLU A 109 -12.98 4.64 -28.29
CA GLU A 109 -13.58 3.76 -29.28
C GLU A 109 -12.50 3.28 -30.26
N VAL A 110 -12.62 2.06 -30.75
CA VAL A 110 -11.64 1.44 -31.67
C VAL A 110 -12.40 0.79 -32.82
N ASP A 111 -12.60 1.54 -33.88
CA ASP A 111 -13.34 1.09 -35.08
C ASP A 111 -12.38 0.67 -36.20
N ASN A 112 -11.17 1.16 -36.20
CA ASN A 112 -10.18 0.92 -37.24
C ASN A 112 -8.75 0.83 -36.74
N ALA A 113 -7.80 0.56 -37.61
CA ALA A 113 -6.40 0.40 -37.27
C ALA A 113 -5.73 1.67 -36.72
N VAL A 114 -6.21 2.86 -37.13
CA VAL A 114 -5.67 4.13 -36.63
C VAL A 114 -6.07 4.34 -35.18
N ASP A 115 -7.32 4.05 -34.85
CA ASP A 115 -7.83 4.13 -33.48
C ASP A 115 -7.08 3.16 -32.55
N PHE A 116 -6.78 1.95 -33.06
CA PHE A 116 -5.97 0.99 -32.31
C PHE A 116 -4.55 1.51 -32.01
N VAL A 117 -3.90 2.15 -32.99
CA VAL A 117 -2.59 2.78 -32.77
C VAL A 117 -2.70 3.89 -31.74
N TYR A 118 -3.72 4.75 -31.84
CA TYR A 118 -4.00 5.80 -30.86
C TYR A 118 -4.25 5.21 -29.47
N LEU A 119 -5.08 4.18 -29.36
CA LEU A 119 -5.34 3.47 -28.12
C LEU A 119 -4.03 2.98 -27.48
N LYS A 120 -3.18 2.30 -28.26
CA LYS A 120 -1.95 1.68 -27.79
C LYS A 120 -0.89 2.72 -27.39
N ASP A 121 -0.66 3.72 -28.22
CA ASP A 121 0.50 4.59 -28.14
C ASP A 121 0.21 5.89 -27.35
N VAL A 122 -1.05 6.29 -27.22
CA VAL A 122 -1.44 7.54 -26.55
C VAL A 122 -2.38 7.29 -25.38
N PHE A 123 -3.48 6.59 -25.62
CA PHE A 123 -4.57 6.47 -24.65
C PHE A 123 -4.24 5.52 -23.49
N TYR A 124 -3.80 4.30 -23.80
CA TYR A 124 -3.42 3.32 -22.79
C TYR A 124 -2.28 3.78 -21.87
N PRO A 125 -1.21 4.41 -22.37
CA PRO A 125 -0.20 5.02 -21.51
C PRO A 125 -0.75 6.14 -20.61
N ARG A 126 -1.72 6.96 -21.10
CA ARG A 126 -2.41 7.96 -20.26
C ARG A 126 -3.23 7.30 -19.16
N LEU A 127 -3.97 6.23 -19.49
CA LEU A 127 -4.75 5.47 -18.51
C LEU A 127 -3.86 4.87 -17.44
N ARG A 128 -2.78 4.20 -17.84
CA ARG A 128 -1.81 3.62 -16.90
C ARG A 128 -1.20 4.67 -15.98
N ARG A 129 -0.83 5.83 -16.50
CA ARG A 129 -0.33 6.93 -15.66
C ARG A 129 -1.38 7.43 -14.68
N LYS A 130 -2.65 7.55 -15.08
CA LYS A 130 -3.74 7.95 -14.19
C LYS A 130 -3.99 6.93 -13.07
N GLU A 131 -3.77 5.65 -13.33
CA GLU A 131 -3.94 4.55 -12.37
C GLU A 131 -2.67 4.27 -11.54
N ASP A 132 -1.50 4.72 -12.00
CA ASP A 132 -0.24 4.56 -11.26
C ASP A 132 -0.20 5.53 -10.06
N PRO A 133 -0.30 5.04 -8.81
CA PRO A 133 -0.26 5.90 -7.63
C PRO A 133 1.06 6.65 -7.48
N PHE A 134 2.08 6.24 -8.22
CA PHE A 134 3.45 6.78 -8.19
C PHE A 134 3.72 7.78 -9.32
N ASP A 135 2.76 8.00 -10.23
CA ASP A 135 2.88 9.04 -11.25
C ASP A 135 3.01 10.44 -10.63
N TYR A 136 3.82 11.29 -11.27
CA TYR A 136 4.10 12.64 -10.79
C TYR A 136 2.85 13.46 -10.49
N GLN A 137 1.81 13.35 -11.32
CA GLN A 137 0.55 14.09 -11.14
C GLN A 137 -0.24 13.57 -9.92
N ASN A 138 -0.19 12.28 -9.66
CA ASN A 138 -0.79 11.69 -8.47
C ASN A 138 -0.02 12.11 -7.20
N ILE A 139 1.30 12.18 -7.25
CA ILE A 139 2.13 12.74 -6.16
C ILE A 139 1.77 14.20 -5.89
N ILE A 140 1.66 15.05 -6.93
CA ILE A 140 1.19 16.44 -6.77
C ILE A 140 -0.20 16.49 -6.11
N SER A 141 -1.11 15.61 -6.53
CA SER A 141 -2.46 15.55 -5.95
C SER A 141 -2.43 15.22 -4.45
N HIS A 142 -1.53 14.31 -4.02
CA HIS A 142 -1.32 14.04 -2.60
C HIS A 142 -0.75 15.26 -1.88
N MET A 143 0.23 15.94 -2.46
CA MET A 143 0.82 17.14 -1.86
C MET A 143 -0.19 18.29 -1.73
N ARG A 144 -1.06 18.49 -2.73
CA ARG A 144 -2.17 19.46 -2.66
C ARG A 144 -3.18 19.12 -1.56
N THR A 145 -3.42 17.83 -1.31
CA THR A 145 -4.30 17.40 -0.21
C THR A 145 -3.67 17.70 1.15
N ILE A 146 -2.35 17.54 1.27
CA ILE A 146 -1.60 17.75 2.51
C ILE A 146 -1.38 19.26 2.78
N PHE A 147 -1.10 20.04 1.74
CA PHE A 147 -0.83 21.48 1.81
C PHE A 147 -1.74 22.24 0.83
N PRO A 148 -3.02 22.44 1.15
CA PRO A 148 -4.00 23.02 0.22
C PRO A 148 -3.71 24.47 -0.17
N GLU A 149 -2.95 25.21 0.63
CA GLU A 149 -2.60 26.62 0.38
C GLU A 149 -1.37 26.80 -0.54
N GLN A 150 -0.68 25.69 -0.91
CA GLN A 150 0.57 25.75 -1.67
C GLN A 150 0.34 25.54 -3.18
N ASP A 151 1.03 26.34 -4.00
CA ASP A 151 1.11 26.15 -5.43
C ASP A 151 2.33 25.29 -5.78
N PHE A 152 2.09 24.09 -6.29
CA PHE A 152 3.12 23.11 -6.64
C PHE A 152 3.49 23.10 -8.12
N GLU A 153 2.88 23.92 -8.98
CA GLU A 153 3.07 23.84 -10.43
C GLU A 153 4.48 24.23 -10.90
N SER A 154 5.16 25.09 -10.15
CA SER A 154 6.46 25.65 -10.56
C SER A 154 7.66 25.29 -9.68
N THR A 155 7.45 24.73 -8.48
CA THR A 155 8.51 24.63 -7.46
C THR A 155 8.72 23.24 -6.87
N LEU A 156 7.87 22.26 -7.19
CA LEU A 156 7.96 20.93 -6.61
C LEU A 156 9.00 20.07 -7.33
N SER A 157 10.01 19.61 -6.58
CA SER A 157 10.94 18.57 -7.03
C SER A 157 10.55 17.24 -6.38
N VAL A 158 10.50 16.16 -7.18
CA VAL A 158 10.16 14.80 -6.75
C VAL A 158 11.28 13.87 -7.19
N GLU A 159 11.89 13.18 -6.22
CA GLU A 159 12.95 12.20 -6.45
C GLU A 159 12.61 10.90 -5.73
N GLN A 160 12.60 9.76 -6.41
CA GLN A 160 12.40 8.47 -5.77
C GLN A 160 13.66 8.05 -5.02
N ILE A 161 13.54 7.72 -3.72
CA ILE A 161 14.69 7.44 -2.83
C ILE A 161 14.71 6.02 -2.25
N GLY A 162 13.94 5.10 -2.78
CA GLY A 162 13.98 3.69 -2.38
C GLY A 162 12.68 3.17 -1.77
N GLY A 163 12.75 1.99 -1.15
CA GLY A 163 11.66 1.23 -0.53
C GLY A 163 11.41 -0.11 -1.23
N MET A 164 11.30 -1.20 -0.46
CA MET A 164 10.99 -2.55 -0.98
C MET A 164 9.49 -2.75 -1.14
N THR A 165 8.74 -2.61 -0.07
CA THR A 165 7.27 -2.79 -0.01
C THR A 165 6.52 -1.48 -0.19
N ASN A 166 7.11 -0.36 0.23
CA ASN A 166 6.59 0.99 0.08
C ASN A 166 7.49 1.77 -0.88
N ARG A 167 6.95 2.72 -1.65
CA ARG A 167 7.77 3.66 -2.43
C ARG A 167 7.92 4.96 -1.69
N ASN A 168 9.16 5.41 -1.54
CA ASN A 168 9.52 6.65 -0.87
C ASN A 168 10.01 7.68 -1.88
N PHE A 169 9.52 8.90 -1.75
CA PHE A 169 9.89 10.03 -2.60
C PHE A 169 10.39 11.18 -1.73
N LYS A 170 11.57 11.69 -2.07
CA LYS A 170 12.01 12.98 -1.55
C LYS A 170 11.26 14.07 -2.28
N ILE A 171 10.56 14.89 -1.52
CA ILE A 171 9.78 16.01 -2.01
C ILE A 171 10.45 17.29 -1.52
N SER A 172 10.82 18.17 -2.46
CA SER A 172 11.44 19.46 -2.14
C SER A 172 10.58 20.59 -2.68
N PHE A 173 10.19 21.50 -1.82
CA PHE A 173 9.49 22.74 -2.19
C PHE A 173 9.68 23.80 -1.10
N ASP A 174 9.69 25.07 -1.50
CA ASP A 174 9.80 26.23 -0.60
C ASP A 174 10.98 26.12 0.40
N GLY A 175 12.13 25.63 -0.10
CA GLY A 175 13.35 25.47 0.71
C GLY A 175 13.32 24.33 1.74
N ASN A 176 12.23 23.56 1.80
CA ASN A 176 12.06 22.42 2.73
C ASN A 176 12.10 21.09 1.98
N ASN A 177 12.57 20.05 2.67
CA ASN A 177 12.62 18.68 2.17
C ASN A 177 11.75 17.77 3.04
N TYR A 178 11.06 16.83 2.39
CA TYR A 178 10.15 15.87 3.00
C TYR A 178 10.36 14.48 2.41
N VAL A 179 9.88 13.45 3.09
CA VAL A 179 9.74 12.10 2.54
C VAL A 179 8.25 11.77 2.46
N LEU A 180 7.76 11.59 1.25
CA LEU A 180 6.42 11.07 0.99
C LEU A 180 6.52 9.56 0.78
N ARG A 181 5.90 8.77 1.66
CA ARG A 181 5.74 7.33 1.48
C ARG A 181 4.37 7.04 0.90
N ILE A 182 4.35 6.30 -0.20
CA ILE A 182 3.14 5.74 -0.81
C ILE A 182 3.24 4.21 -0.72
N PRO A 183 2.31 3.53 -0.04
CA PRO A 183 2.32 2.08 0.06
C PRO A 183 2.26 1.39 -1.29
N GLY A 184 3.04 0.32 -1.44
CA GLY A 184 2.97 -0.56 -2.61
C GLY A 184 1.79 -1.52 -2.55
N ASN A 185 1.53 -2.19 -3.67
CA ASN A 185 0.52 -3.25 -3.74
C ASN A 185 0.98 -4.47 -2.90
N GLY A 186 0.04 -5.09 -2.16
CA GLY A 186 0.31 -6.37 -1.47
C GLY A 186 0.64 -6.27 0.03
N THR A 187 0.56 -5.10 0.66
CA THR A 187 0.60 -4.97 2.14
C THR A 187 -0.79 -5.01 2.77
N ALA A 188 -1.84 -5.06 1.95
CA ALA A 188 -3.23 -5.13 2.42
C ALA A 188 -3.47 -6.45 3.19
N GLY A 189 -3.91 -6.34 4.44
CA GLY A 189 -4.17 -7.46 5.34
C GLY A 189 -2.98 -7.91 6.20
N MET A 190 -1.78 -7.35 5.99
CA MET A 190 -0.60 -7.61 6.83
C MET A 190 -0.29 -6.44 7.78
N VAL A 191 -0.66 -5.21 7.43
CA VAL A 191 -0.38 -4.01 8.20
C VAL A 191 -1.68 -3.28 8.53
N GLU A 192 -1.88 -2.98 9.82
CA GLU A 192 -2.97 -2.13 10.30
C GLU A 192 -2.52 -0.67 10.36
N ARG A 193 -2.89 0.12 9.37
CA ARG A 193 -2.43 1.50 9.19
C ARG A 193 -2.81 2.44 10.33
N GLY A 194 -3.93 2.21 11.01
CA GLY A 194 -4.31 2.97 12.20
C GLY A 194 -3.34 2.78 13.36
N ASN A 195 -2.84 1.54 13.56
CA ASN A 195 -1.82 1.27 14.56
C ASN A 195 -0.48 1.95 14.18
N GLU A 196 -0.08 1.85 12.92
CA GLU A 196 1.13 2.50 12.42
C GLU A 196 1.11 4.03 12.64
N GLU A 197 -0.04 4.69 12.36
CA GLU A 197 -0.21 6.13 12.57
C GLU A 197 0.07 6.52 14.02
N VAL A 198 -0.66 5.87 14.95
CA VAL A 198 -0.52 6.15 16.39
C VAL A 198 0.89 5.87 16.89
N ASN A 199 1.46 4.72 16.51
CA ASN A 199 2.79 4.31 16.96
C ASN A 199 3.88 5.23 16.40
N THR A 200 3.80 5.64 15.12
CA THR A 200 4.74 6.61 14.53
C THR A 200 4.70 7.95 15.26
N LEU A 201 3.50 8.44 15.62
CA LEU A 201 3.37 9.69 16.37
C LEU A 201 3.95 9.58 17.78
N LEU A 202 3.72 8.46 18.47
CA LEU A 202 4.27 8.21 19.79
C LEU A 202 5.80 8.17 19.78
N THR A 203 6.40 7.46 18.83
CA THR A 203 7.86 7.32 18.71
C THR A 203 8.54 8.61 18.25
N TYR A 204 7.87 9.45 17.45
CA TYR A 204 8.31 10.81 17.19
C TYR A 204 8.38 11.64 18.49
N ARG A 205 7.35 11.58 19.33
CA ARG A 205 7.32 12.29 20.63
C ARG A 205 8.41 11.82 21.60
N MET A 206 8.86 10.57 21.47
CA MET A 206 10.00 10.02 22.21
C MET A 206 11.35 10.51 21.65
N GLY A 207 11.37 11.17 20.49
CA GLY A 207 12.58 11.67 19.84
C GLY A 207 13.40 10.60 19.11
N VAL A 208 12.84 9.39 18.92
CA VAL A 208 13.50 8.28 18.21
C VAL A 208 13.19 8.25 16.71
N SER A 209 12.07 8.85 16.29
CA SER A 209 11.66 8.95 14.88
C SER A 209 11.79 10.39 14.35
N PRO A 210 11.89 10.59 13.02
CA PRO A 210 11.79 11.90 12.41
C PRO A 210 10.38 12.47 12.60
N GLU A 211 10.25 13.81 12.39
CA GLU A 211 8.98 14.51 12.48
C GLU A 211 7.97 13.96 11.46
N ILE A 212 6.78 13.60 11.95
CA ILE A 212 5.64 13.23 11.10
C ILE A 212 4.74 14.45 10.91
N LEU A 213 4.43 14.78 9.64
CA LEU A 213 3.59 15.91 9.28
C LEU A 213 2.19 15.49 8.83
N TYR A 214 2.09 14.30 8.23
CA TYR A 214 0.82 13.79 7.74
C TYR A 214 0.82 12.26 7.73
N PHE A 215 -0.31 11.68 8.07
CA PHE A 215 -0.61 10.27 7.89
C PHE A 215 -2.07 10.09 7.49
N ASN A 216 -2.34 9.16 6.60
CA ASN A 216 -3.70 8.78 6.22
C ASN A 216 -3.89 7.28 6.51
N GLU A 217 -4.63 6.95 7.55
CA GLU A 217 -4.88 5.57 8.00
C GLU A 217 -5.57 4.68 6.93
N LYS A 218 -6.36 5.28 6.02
CA LYS A 218 -7.08 4.53 4.98
C LYS A 218 -6.20 4.15 3.81
N THR A 219 -5.24 5.00 3.46
CA THR A 219 -4.36 4.81 2.31
C THR A 219 -2.95 4.40 2.69
N GLY A 220 -2.52 4.65 3.94
CA GLY A 220 -1.16 4.47 4.41
C GLY A 220 -0.17 5.51 3.88
N ILE A 221 -0.65 6.56 3.19
CA ILE A 221 0.20 7.65 2.71
C ILE A 221 0.70 8.44 3.92
N LYS A 222 2.02 8.64 3.98
CA LYS A 222 2.70 9.29 5.10
C LYS A 222 3.68 10.34 4.59
N LEU A 223 3.71 11.51 5.23
CA LEU A 223 4.70 12.55 5.00
C LEU A 223 5.50 12.81 6.27
N THR A 224 6.81 12.71 6.18
CA THR A 224 7.75 13.00 7.27
C THR A 224 8.75 14.07 6.85
N ARG A 225 9.39 14.72 7.83
CA ARG A 225 10.51 15.61 7.57
C ARG A 225 11.67 14.79 6.99
N PHE A 226 12.29 15.29 5.92
CA PHE A 226 13.52 14.70 5.41
C PHE A 226 14.66 14.95 6.40
N ILE A 227 15.49 13.94 6.61
CA ILE A 227 16.66 14.03 7.49
C ILE A 227 17.82 14.60 6.67
N ASP A 228 18.25 15.81 6.99
CA ASP A 228 19.33 16.48 6.26
C ASP A 228 20.66 15.72 6.36
N GLY A 229 21.32 15.53 5.22
CA GLY A 229 22.52 14.72 5.13
C GLY A 229 22.30 13.24 5.48
N ALA A 230 21.07 12.75 5.26
CA ALA A 230 20.68 11.37 5.57
C ALA A 230 21.69 10.34 5.05
N GLU A 231 22.23 9.54 5.96
CA GLU A 231 23.03 8.34 5.69
C GLU A 231 22.26 7.12 6.21
N THR A 232 21.75 6.31 5.28
CA THR A 232 21.16 5.02 5.66
C THR A 232 22.24 4.07 6.14
N LEU A 233 22.06 3.49 7.32
CA LEU A 233 23.02 2.52 7.81
C LEU A 233 22.91 1.21 7.02
N THR A 234 24.02 0.48 6.95
CA THR A 234 24.12 -0.83 6.30
C THR A 234 24.53 -1.87 7.34
N PRO A 235 24.43 -3.19 7.06
CA PRO A 235 24.92 -4.24 7.97
C PRO A 235 26.38 -4.05 8.40
N ALA A 236 27.21 -3.40 7.58
CA ALA A 236 28.60 -3.09 7.92
C ALA A 236 28.73 -1.82 8.77
N THR A 237 28.00 -0.75 8.44
CA THR A 237 28.15 0.53 9.15
C THR A 237 27.43 0.56 10.48
N ILE A 238 26.31 -0.19 10.64
CA ILE A 238 25.56 -0.27 11.88
C ILE A 238 26.39 -0.87 13.01
N GLN A 239 27.40 -1.69 12.70
CA GLN A 239 28.28 -2.34 13.67
C GLN A 239 29.51 -1.49 14.07
N ARG A 240 29.59 -0.22 13.64
CA ARG A 240 30.60 0.70 14.18
C ARG A 240 30.33 0.98 15.65
N TYR A 241 31.37 1.10 16.42
CA TYR A 241 31.28 1.29 17.89
C TYR A 241 30.33 2.42 18.28
N GLU A 242 30.49 3.60 17.67
CA GLU A 242 29.67 4.78 17.94
C GLU A 242 28.18 4.58 17.59
N HIS A 243 27.89 3.79 16.56
CA HIS A 243 26.50 3.48 16.17
C HIS A 243 25.87 2.46 17.12
N ILE A 244 26.62 1.44 17.56
CA ILE A 244 26.16 0.45 18.54
C ILE A 244 25.72 1.15 19.83
N LEU A 245 26.52 2.11 20.33
CA LEU A 245 26.17 2.84 21.55
C LEU A 245 24.89 3.66 21.38
N GLN A 246 24.75 4.37 20.25
CA GLN A 246 23.52 5.15 19.97
C GLN A 246 22.28 4.24 19.81
N ILE A 247 22.43 3.08 19.16
CA ILE A 247 21.34 2.11 19.01
C ILE A 247 20.90 1.56 20.37
N ALA A 248 21.87 1.25 21.26
CA ALA A 248 21.54 0.85 22.64
C ALA A 248 20.77 1.95 23.39
N ASP A 249 21.12 3.23 23.18
CA ASP A 249 20.40 4.36 23.76
C ASP A 249 19.00 4.52 23.19
N ILE A 250 18.82 4.31 21.86
CA ILE A 250 17.51 4.28 21.22
C ILE A 250 16.64 3.16 21.81
N PHE A 251 17.22 1.94 21.96
CA PHE A 251 16.50 0.80 22.53
C PHE A 251 16.15 1.04 24.01
N ARG A 252 17.05 1.62 24.81
CA ARG A 252 16.73 2.00 26.19
C ARG A 252 15.59 3.02 26.25
N THR A 253 15.60 4.00 25.36
CA THR A 253 14.54 5.01 25.27
C THR A 253 13.21 4.39 24.88
N LEU A 254 13.20 3.52 23.88
CA LEU A 254 12.00 2.86 23.37
C LEU A 254 11.45 1.85 24.39
N HIS A 255 12.23 0.83 24.72
CA HIS A 255 11.81 -0.28 25.58
C HIS A 255 11.63 0.15 27.05
N GLY A 256 12.40 1.14 27.53
CA GLY A 256 12.30 1.67 28.89
C GLY A 256 11.20 2.69 29.10
N SER A 257 10.52 3.12 28.03
CA SER A 257 9.46 4.13 28.15
C SER A 257 8.20 3.56 28.83
N SER A 258 7.41 4.44 29.44
CA SER A 258 6.07 4.12 29.94
C SER A 258 4.98 4.19 28.87
N VAL A 259 5.33 4.48 27.63
CA VAL A 259 4.41 4.55 26.51
C VAL A 259 3.88 3.15 26.20
N ARG A 260 2.59 3.02 25.95
CA ARG A 260 1.98 1.82 25.41
C ARG A 260 1.62 2.08 23.96
N LEU A 261 2.17 1.27 23.04
CA LEU A 261 1.78 1.27 21.63
C LEU A 261 0.37 0.72 21.47
N ASN A 262 -0.27 1.04 20.34
CA ASN A 262 -1.69 0.81 20.15
C ASN A 262 -2.08 -0.69 20.04
N ASN A 263 -1.13 -1.55 19.71
CA ASN A 263 -1.32 -2.99 19.49
C ASN A 263 -0.24 -3.81 20.19
N ASP A 264 -0.56 -5.08 20.39
CA ASP A 264 0.40 -6.10 20.85
C ASP A 264 0.83 -6.94 19.63
N PHE A 265 2.14 -7.07 19.41
CA PHE A 265 2.70 -8.02 18.46
C PHE A 265 2.88 -9.38 19.14
N ASN A 266 2.42 -10.44 18.50
CA ASN A 266 2.61 -11.80 18.96
C ASN A 266 2.92 -12.71 17.79
N VAL A 267 4.15 -13.20 17.70
CA VAL A 267 4.65 -13.98 16.57
C VAL A 267 3.80 -15.22 16.27
N PHE A 268 3.23 -15.88 17.28
CA PHE A 268 2.39 -17.07 17.06
C PHE A 268 1.05 -16.71 16.42
N ARG A 269 0.47 -15.56 16.76
CA ARG A 269 -0.72 -15.02 16.06
C ARG A 269 -0.39 -14.59 14.65
N GLU A 270 0.78 -13.98 14.45
CA GLU A 270 1.23 -13.58 13.10
C GLU A 270 1.46 -14.81 12.20
N ILE A 271 2.08 -15.90 12.72
CA ILE A 271 2.20 -17.15 11.97
C ILE A 271 0.83 -17.66 11.53
N ILE A 272 -0.16 -17.75 12.43
CA ILE A 272 -1.52 -18.20 12.11
C ILE A 272 -2.16 -17.26 11.07
N SER A 273 -1.99 -15.96 11.21
CA SER A 273 -2.52 -14.97 10.27
C SER A 273 -1.94 -15.15 8.87
N TYR A 274 -0.63 -15.35 8.76
CA TYR A 274 0.06 -15.55 7.49
C TYR A 274 -0.28 -16.92 6.87
N GLU A 275 -0.41 -17.98 7.67
CA GLU A 275 -0.92 -19.28 7.21
C GLU A 275 -2.31 -19.14 6.57
N ASN A 276 -3.24 -18.42 7.22
CA ASN A 276 -4.57 -18.14 6.69
C ASN A 276 -4.56 -17.30 5.40
N LEU A 277 -3.57 -16.42 5.22
CA LEU A 277 -3.39 -15.68 3.98
C LEU A 277 -2.83 -16.59 2.87
N LEU A 278 -1.86 -17.42 3.20
CA LEU A 278 -1.24 -18.36 2.25
C LEU A 278 -2.25 -19.41 1.75
N ASP A 279 -3.09 -19.94 2.64
CA ASP A 279 -4.13 -20.91 2.28
C ASP A 279 -5.06 -20.40 1.17
N LYS A 280 -5.33 -19.10 1.13
CA LYS A 280 -6.14 -18.47 0.07
C LYS A 280 -5.45 -18.46 -1.28
N THR A 281 -4.13 -18.61 -1.33
CA THR A 281 -3.35 -18.64 -2.58
C THR A 281 -3.28 -20.02 -3.20
N GLY A 282 -3.52 -21.10 -2.43
CA GLY A 282 -3.35 -22.49 -2.85
C GLY A 282 -1.89 -22.95 -2.96
N VAL A 283 -0.92 -22.11 -2.56
CA VAL A 283 0.51 -22.46 -2.53
C VAL A 283 0.80 -23.29 -1.29
N LYS A 284 1.61 -24.35 -1.47
CA LYS A 284 2.04 -25.22 -0.37
C LYS A 284 3.30 -24.69 0.28
N MET A 285 3.37 -24.87 1.60
CA MET A 285 4.60 -24.67 2.37
C MET A 285 5.69 -25.71 2.08
N TYR A 286 6.87 -25.45 2.60
CA TYR A 286 8.06 -26.30 2.47
C TYR A 286 7.86 -27.69 3.07
N ASP A 287 8.68 -28.65 2.65
CA ASP A 287 8.61 -30.05 3.10
C ASP A 287 8.76 -30.14 4.62
N GLY A 288 7.89 -30.95 5.24
CA GLY A 288 7.91 -31.19 6.68
C GLY A 288 7.33 -30.05 7.52
N TYR A 289 6.70 -29.03 6.92
CA TYR A 289 6.18 -27.84 7.58
C TYR A 289 5.33 -28.18 8.81
N GLU A 290 4.33 -29.02 8.72
CA GLU A 290 3.42 -29.36 9.82
C GLU A 290 4.15 -29.95 11.03
N LYS A 291 5.15 -30.80 10.79
CA LYS A 291 5.97 -31.38 11.85
C LYS A 291 6.74 -30.30 12.61
N TYR A 292 7.38 -29.41 11.86
CA TYR A 292 8.20 -28.35 12.48
C TYR A 292 7.33 -27.26 13.09
N ARG A 293 6.19 -26.93 12.49
CA ARG A 293 5.20 -26.00 13.04
C ARG A 293 4.80 -26.39 14.47
N ASN A 294 4.49 -27.66 14.71
CA ASN A 294 4.12 -28.12 16.04
C ASN A 294 5.25 -27.90 17.05
N ARG A 295 6.50 -28.14 16.65
CA ARG A 295 7.67 -27.89 17.52
C ARG A 295 7.92 -26.40 17.75
N ILE A 296 7.72 -25.57 16.73
CA ILE A 296 7.79 -24.11 16.82
C ILE A 296 6.79 -23.58 17.85
N PHE A 297 5.56 -24.08 17.85
CA PHE A 297 4.54 -23.66 18.81
C PHE A 297 4.88 -24.09 20.26
N CYS A 298 5.64 -25.18 20.47
CA CYS A 298 6.13 -25.54 21.80
C CYS A 298 7.10 -24.50 22.39
N LEU A 299 7.75 -23.66 21.56
CA LEU A 299 8.63 -22.59 22.05
C LEU A 299 7.86 -21.51 22.83
N GLN A 300 6.54 -21.42 22.66
CA GLN A 300 5.72 -20.49 23.46
C GLN A 300 5.79 -20.78 24.96
N GLU A 301 5.66 -22.05 25.33
CA GLU A 301 5.81 -22.46 26.74
C GLU A 301 7.21 -22.17 27.26
N ARG A 302 8.23 -22.37 26.44
CA ARG A 302 9.60 -22.07 26.83
C ARG A 302 9.80 -20.58 27.08
N LEU A 303 9.27 -19.71 26.18
CA LEU A 303 9.30 -18.26 26.38
C LEU A 303 8.54 -17.83 27.64
N ASN A 304 7.40 -18.45 27.93
CA ASN A 304 6.63 -18.18 29.15
C ASN A 304 7.46 -18.48 30.40
N VAL A 305 8.21 -19.59 30.40
CA VAL A 305 9.14 -19.96 31.53
C VAL A 305 10.29 -18.99 31.65
N LEU A 306 10.88 -18.54 30.55
CA LEU A 306 11.96 -17.55 30.53
C LEU A 306 11.49 -16.14 30.91
N GLY A 307 10.17 -15.89 30.88
CA GLY A 307 9.54 -14.62 31.18
C GLY A 307 9.51 -13.68 29.96
N VAL A 308 8.31 -13.31 29.52
CA VAL A 308 8.05 -12.32 28.44
C VAL A 308 7.62 -11.01 29.07
N GLU A 309 8.29 -9.93 28.75
CA GLU A 309 7.93 -8.58 29.19
C GLU A 309 7.51 -7.73 28.00
N LEU A 310 6.25 -7.28 28.01
CA LEU A 310 5.74 -6.45 26.91
C LEU A 310 6.21 -5.00 27.07
N ARG A 311 7.00 -4.54 26.10
CA ARG A 311 7.52 -3.18 25.97
C ARG A 311 7.25 -2.66 24.57
N PRO A 312 7.28 -1.34 24.34
CA PRO A 312 7.25 -0.79 22.98
C PRO A 312 8.42 -1.34 22.16
N CYS A 313 8.15 -2.00 21.04
CA CYS A 313 9.14 -2.58 20.14
C CYS A 313 8.87 -2.15 18.69
N HIS A 314 9.92 -2.14 17.90
CA HIS A 314 9.84 -1.87 16.47
C HIS A 314 9.34 -3.07 15.68
N ASN A 315 9.77 -4.25 16.06
CA ASN A 315 9.44 -5.57 15.52
C ASN A 315 9.98 -5.90 14.13
N ASP A 316 10.53 -4.94 13.38
CA ASP A 316 11.05 -5.12 12.02
C ASP A 316 12.40 -4.39 11.84
N LEU A 317 13.39 -4.76 12.64
CA LEU A 317 14.69 -4.09 12.66
C LEU A 317 15.64 -4.68 11.61
N VAL A 318 15.92 -3.84 10.61
CA VAL A 318 17.02 -4.00 9.65
C VAL A 318 17.92 -2.78 9.72
N ALA A 319 19.18 -2.90 9.27
CA ALA A 319 20.14 -1.78 9.31
C ALA A 319 19.61 -0.55 8.56
N GLU A 320 18.90 -0.77 7.48
CA GLU A 320 18.36 0.25 6.59
C GLU A 320 17.25 1.10 7.23
N ASN A 321 16.66 0.64 8.34
CA ASN A 321 15.70 1.42 9.12
C ASN A 321 16.37 2.42 10.08
N PHE A 322 17.69 2.44 10.17
CA PHE A 322 18.44 3.43 10.94
C PHE A 322 19.05 4.48 10.00
N ILE A 323 18.63 5.73 10.16
CA ILE A 323 19.07 6.88 9.36
C ILE A 323 19.85 7.83 10.26
N LYS A 324 21.09 8.13 9.87
CA LYS A 324 21.96 9.09 10.56
C LYS A 324 21.87 10.44 9.88
N ASP A 325 21.71 11.52 10.64
CA ASP A 325 21.74 12.88 10.15
C ASP A 325 23.17 13.43 10.03
N ILE A 326 23.30 14.64 9.46
CA ILE A 326 24.60 15.34 9.31
C ILE A 326 25.30 15.64 10.65
N ARG A 327 24.53 15.66 11.76
CA ARG A 327 25.07 15.90 13.11
C ARG A 327 25.48 14.63 13.81
N GLY A 328 25.27 13.48 13.17
CA GLY A 328 25.58 12.16 13.71
C GLY A 328 24.48 11.54 14.58
N LYS A 329 23.31 12.18 14.70
CA LYS A 329 22.16 11.59 15.39
C LYS A 329 21.52 10.51 14.53
N ILE A 330 21.22 9.36 15.14
CA ILE A 330 20.50 8.25 14.49
C ILE A 330 19.01 8.34 14.81
N TYR A 331 18.18 8.14 13.78
CA TYR A 331 16.73 8.02 13.86
C TYR A 331 16.31 6.63 13.40
N LEU A 332 15.24 6.10 13.97
CA LEU A 332 14.62 4.85 13.56
C LEU A 332 13.33 5.15 12.79
N ILE A 333 13.17 4.51 11.63
CA ILE A 333 12.05 4.70 10.72
C ILE A 333 11.31 3.38 10.47
N ASP A 334 10.16 3.44 9.80
CA ASP A 334 9.34 2.32 9.32
C ASP A 334 8.68 1.49 10.42
N TRP A 335 7.73 2.10 11.10
CA TRP A 335 7.02 1.57 12.27
C TRP A 335 5.79 0.71 11.92
N GLU A 336 5.71 0.17 10.71
CA GLU A 336 4.49 -0.51 10.23
C GLU A 336 4.18 -1.84 10.95
N TYR A 337 5.20 -2.49 11.53
CA TYR A 337 5.06 -3.71 12.35
C TYR A 337 5.19 -3.46 13.85
N SER A 338 5.36 -2.20 14.26
CA SER A 338 5.56 -1.85 15.67
C SER A 338 4.38 -2.25 16.55
N GLY A 339 4.69 -2.53 17.81
CA GLY A 339 3.70 -2.94 18.81
C GLY A 339 4.37 -3.30 20.13
N MET A 340 3.55 -3.64 21.13
CA MET A 340 4.05 -4.16 22.39
C MET A 340 4.55 -5.58 22.20
N ASN A 341 5.83 -5.83 22.51
CA ASN A 341 6.47 -7.13 22.39
C ASN A 341 7.59 -7.27 23.43
N ASP A 342 8.24 -8.43 23.48
CA ASP A 342 9.47 -8.60 24.27
C ASP A 342 10.64 -7.88 23.58
N PRO A 343 11.41 -7.02 24.30
CA PRO A 343 12.57 -6.34 23.75
C PRO A 343 13.59 -7.25 23.05
N MET A 344 13.71 -8.51 23.49
CA MET A 344 14.66 -9.45 22.88
C MET A 344 14.28 -9.82 21.44
N TRP A 345 13.05 -9.56 21.01
CA TRP A 345 12.67 -9.65 19.61
C TRP A 345 13.42 -8.63 18.74
N ASP A 346 13.50 -7.37 19.18
CA ASP A 346 14.21 -6.32 18.45
C ASP A 346 15.71 -6.62 18.33
N PHE A 347 16.32 -7.15 19.40
CA PHE A 347 17.70 -7.63 19.33
C PHE A 347 17.86 -8.82 18.37
N ALA A 348 16.96 -9.79 18.44
CA ALA A 348 16.96 -10.94 17.54
C ALA A 348 16.91 -10.53 16.07
N ALA A 349 16.01 -9.58 15.74
CA ALA A 349 15.87 -9.02 14.40
C ALA A 349 17.15 -8.35 13.93
N LEU A 350 17.65 -7.39 14.71
CA LEU A 350 18.85 -6.63 14.34
C LEU A 350 20.07 -7.51 14.16
N PHE A 351 20.27 -8.50 15.05
CA PHE A 351 21.41 -9.41 14.98
C PHE A 351 21.34 -10.34 13.78
N LEU A 352 20.14 -10.80 13.43
CA LEU A 352 19.90 -11.70 12.31
C LEU A 352 20.05 -10.98 10.96
N GLU A 353 19.37 -9.84 10.82
CA GLU A 353 19.30 -9.12 9.54
C GLU A 353 20.61 -8.37 9.22
N SER A 354 21.33 -7.95 10.25
CA SER A 354 22.58 -7.17 10.06
C SER A 354 23.85 -8.00 10.29
N ASN A 355 23.76 -9.33 10.43
CA ASN A 355 24.89 -10.23 10.61
C ASN A 355 25.87 -9.76 11.71
N PHE A 356 25.35 -9.40 12.90
CA PHE A 356 26.19 -8.92 13.99
C PHE A 356 27.21 -9.98 14.42
N THR A 357 28.46 -9.54 14.63
CA THR A 357 29.50 -10.38 15.23
C THR A 357 29.19 -10.63 16.71
N GLU A 358 29.64 -11.75 17.28
CA GLU A 358 29.41 -12.07 18.71
C GLU A 358 29.92 -10.97 19.65
N THR A 359 31.06 -10.37 19.30
CA THR A 359 31.61 -9.23 20.05
C THR A 359 30.66 -8.03 20.04
N ASN A 360 30.09 -7.70 18.89
CA ASN A 360 29.18 -6.56 18.74
C ASN A 360 27.79 -6.84 19.35
N LYS A 361 27.33 -8.09 19.33
CA LYS A 361 26.11 -8.51 20.05
C LYS A 361 26.28 -8.26 21.55
N THR A 362 27.39 -8.75 22.11
CA THR A 362 27.72 -8.57 23.52
C THR A 362 27.82 -7.08 23.88
N LEU A 363 28.55 -6.29 23.09
CA LEU A 363 28.71 -4.86 23.31
C LEU A 363 27.36 -4.13 23.34
N LEU A 364 26.45 -4.40 22.36
CA LEU A 364 25.13 -3.79 22.30
C LEU A 364 24.28 -4.17 23.53
N LEU A 365 24.26 -5.46 23.89
CA LEU A 365 23.49 -5.95 25.04
C LEU A 365 24.00 -5.39 26.34
N GLU A 366 25.32 -5.41 26.59
CA GLU A 366 25.93 -4.89 27.83
C GLU A 366 25.65 -3.38 27.97
N HIS A 367 25.76 -2.62 26.87
CA HIS A 367 25.48 -1.20 26.93
C HIS A 367 23.97 -0.94 27.17
N TYR A 368 23.10 -1.71 26.56
CA TYR A 368 21.64 -1.63 26.78
C TYR A 368 21.25 -1.97 28.21
N LEU A 369 21.82 -3.02 28.78
CA LEU A 369 21.52 -3.48 30.15
C LEU A 369 22.20 -2.62 31.23
N GLY A 370 23.31 -1.94 30.91
CA GLY A 370 24.18 -1.31 31.87
C GLY A 370 24.91 -2.32 32.74
N GLY A 371 25.11 -3.56 32.26
CA GLY A 371 25.72 -4.67 32.98
C GLY A 371 25.93 -5.92 32.12
N SER A 372 26.33 -7.03 32.76
CA SER A 372 26.60 -8.28 32.02
C SER A 372 25.34 -8.95 31.47
N VAL A 373 25.52 -9.63 30.35
CA VAL A 373 24.47 -10.43 29.68
C VAL A 373 24.32 -11.77 30.40
N ASN A 374 23.08 -12.25 30.58
CA ASN A 374 22.82 -13.56 31.18
C ASN A 374 22.32 -14.57 30.12
N ASP A 375 22.41 -15.85 30.44
CA ASP A 375 22.05 -16.95 29.53
C ASP A 375 20.56 -16.94 29.15
N VAL A 376 19.66 -16.45 30.01
CA VAL A 376 18.23 -16.34 29.76
C VAL A 376 17.97 -15.42 28.57
N LEU A 377 18.64 -14.26 28.50
CA LEU A 377 18.46 -13.32 27.38
C LEU A 377 19.02 -13.89 26.06
N ILE A 378 20.16 -14.59 26.14
CA ILE A 378 20.76 -15.24 24.97
C ILE A 378 19.82 -16.32 24.42
N GLU A 379 19.23 -17.14 25.29
CA GLU A 379 18.26 -18.18 24.91
C GLU A 379 16.99 -17.54 24.29
N LYS A 380 16.46 -16.47 24.89
CA LYS A 380 15.32 -15.74 24.35
C LYS A 380 15.60 -15.19 22.94
N ILE A 381 16.74 -14.56 22.72
CA ILE A 381 17.17 -14.05 21.43
C ILE A 381 17.22 -15.18 20.40
N LEU A 382 17.82 -16.33 20.74
CA LEU A 382 17.87 -17.49 19.83
C LEU A 382 16.47 -18.00 19.49
N ILE A 383 15.57 -18.11 20.47
CA ILE A 383 14.18 -18.54 20.24
C ILE A 383 13.49 -17.54 19.29
N TYR A 384 13.64 -16.24 19.51
CA TYR A 384 13.05 -15.24 18.64
C TYR A 384 13.64 -15.24 17.22
N GLN A 385 14.92 -15.54 17.05
CA GLN A 385 15.52 -15.73 15.72
C GLN A 385 14.91 -16.93 14.99
N ILE A 386 14.68 -18.04 15.69
CA ILE A 386 14.00 -19.23 15.13
C ILE A 386 12.58 -18.87 14.68
N LEU A 387 11.82 -18.21 15.55
CA LEU A 387 10.43 -17.81 15.28
C LEU A 387 10.35 -16.81 14.12
N MET A 388 11.28 -15.87 14.07
CA MET A 388 11.38 -14.87 13.01
C MET A 388 11.68 -15.50 11.65
N ASP A 389 12.68 -16.39 11.58
CA ASP A 389 12.99 -17.11 10.34
C ASP A 389 11.83 -17.96 9.86
N PHE A 390 11.09 -18.58 10.77
CA PHE A 390 9.91 -19.35 10.44
C PHE A 390 8.79 -18.45 9.91
N LEU A 391 8.51 -17.32 10.56
CA LEU A 391 7.49 -16.34 10.14
C LEU A 391 7.79 -15.76 8.75
N TRP A 392 9.03 -15.29 8.54
CA TRP A 392 9.43 -14.69 7.26
C TRP A 392 9.49 -15.70 6.11
N SER A 393 9.68 -17.00 6.40
CA SER A 393 9.55 -18.04 5.38
C SER A 393 8.12 -18.16 4.84
N ILE A 394 7.09 -18.01 5.70
CA ILE A 394 5.68 -18.01 5.29
C ILE A 394 5.37 -16.74 4.49
N TRP A 395 5.84 -15.57 4.98
CA TRP A 395 5.68 -14.30 4.28
C TRP A 395 6.23 -14.36 2.86
N THR A 396 7.40 -14.97 2.68
CA THR A 396 8.01 -15.13 1.34
C THR A 396 7.11 -15.94 0.42
N CYS A 397 6.55 -17.07 0.88
CA CYS A 397 5.60 -17.86 0.08
C CYS A 397 4.36 -17.05 -0.34
N ILE A 398 3.84 -16.18 0.55
CA ILE A 398 2.71 -15.32 0.22
C ILE A 398 3.10 -14.31 -0.88
N LYS A 399 4.27 -13.71 -0.77
CA LYS A 399 4.78 -12.73 -1.73
C LYS A 399 5.07 -13.35 -3.09
N GLU A 400 5.68 -14.53 -3.12
CA GLU A 400 5.93 -15.29 -4.35
C GLU A 400 4.61 -15.70 -5.03
N ALA A 401 3.58 -16.06 -4.26
CA ALA A 401 2.24 -16.31 -4.79
C ALA A 401 1.60 -15.05 -5.42
N GLN A 402 2.04 -13.85 -5.04
CA GLN A 402 1.62 -12.58 -5.62
C GLN A 402 2.45 -12.17 -6.85
N GLY A 403 3.50 -12.92 -7.18
CA GLY A 403 4.35 -12.70 -8.34
C GLY A 403 5.69 -12.03 -8.05
N ASP A 404 6.03 -11.81 -6.79
CA ASP A 404 7.35 -11.35 -6.38
C ASP A 404 8.38 -12.50 -6.48
N ASP A 405 9.66 -12.20 -6.69
CA ASP A 405 10.75 -13.18 -6.74
C ASP A 405 11.80 -12.84 -5.67
N PHE A 406 11.93 -13.72 -4.69
CA PHE A 406 12.90 -13.61 -3.59
C PHE A 406 14.01 -14.67 -3.68
N GLY A 407 14.10 -15.42 -4.80
CA GLY A 407 15.11 -16.46 -4.99
C GLY A 407 15.08 -17.54 -3.90
N THR A 408 16.17 -17.72 -3.18
CA THR A 408 16.28 -18.73 -2.10
C THR A 408 15.95 -18.20 -0.71
N TYR A 409 15.57 -16.91 -0.58
CA TYR A 409 15.41 -16.26 0.72
C TYR A 409 14.45 -17.02 1.66
N GLY A 410 13.28 -17.41 1.20
CA GLY A 410 12.28 -18.08 2.03
C GLY A 410 12.72 -19.48 2.48
N ILE A 411 13.25 -20.28 1.58
CA ILE A 411 13.73 -21.64 1.91
C ILE A 411 14.97 -21.61 2.79
N ASP A 412 15.87 -20.65 2.60
CA ASP A 412 17.06 -20.49 3.44
C ASP A 412 16.68 -20.11 4.87
N ARG A 413 15.71 -19.23 5.05
CA ARG A 413 15.14 -18.90 6.36
C ARG A 413 14.49 -20.10 7.02
N TYR A 414 13.64 -20.83 6.28
CA TYR A 414 13.01 -22.05 6.78
C TYR A 414 14.04 -23.06 7.28
N ASN A 415 15.05 -23.36 6.47
CA ASN A 415 16.11 -24.31 6.80
C ASN A 415 16.93 -23.85 8.02
N ARG A 416 17.21 -22.56 8.14
CA ARG A 416 17.92 -21.99 9.30
C ARG A 416 17.09 -22.09 10.58
N ALA A 417 15.78 -21.80 10.51
CA ALA A 417 14.85 -21.97 11.62
C ALA A 417 14.88 -23.41 12.13
N ILE A 418 14.78 -24.39 11.23
CA ILE A 418 14.78 -25.81 11.58
C ILE A 418 16.12 -26.24 12.18
N SER A 419 17.23 -25.85 11.57
CA SER A 419 18.56 -26.18 12.07
C SER A 419 18.80 -25.65 13.49
N ASN A 420 18.39 -24.41 13.75
CA ASN A 420 18.51 -23.80 15.09
C ASN A 420 17.53 -24.43 16.08
N LEU A 421 16.31 -24.77 15.67
CA LEU A 421 15.34 -25.47 16.50
C LEU A 421 15.85 -26.88 16.90
N ASP A 422 16.47 -27.62 15.97
CA ASP A 422 17.04 -28.94 16.27
C ASP A 422 18.23 -28.90 17.24
N ARG A 423 18.97 -27.77 17.22
CA ARG A 423 20.07 -27.55 18.22
C ARG A 423 19.51 -27.19 19.59
N LEU A 424 18.46 -26.36 19.65
CA LEU A 424 17.85 -25.90 20.89
C LEU A 424 17.05 -27.02 21.58
N VAL A 425 16.26 -27.75 20.80
CA VAL A 425 15.38 -28.84 21.24
C VAL A 425 15.60 -30.05 20.31
N PRO A 426 16.55 -30.93 20.63
CA PRO A 426 16.81 -32.10 19.80
C PRO A 426 15.53 -32.93 19.58
N PRO A 427 15.34 -33.52 18.39
CA PRO A 427 14.21 -34.43 18.15
C PRO A 427 14.25 -35.55 19.19
N SER A 428 13.11 -35.85 19.83
CA SER A 428 12.98 -37.06 20.64
C SER A 428 13.27 -38.29 19.77
N ILE A 429 14.27 -39.08 20.16
CA ILE A 429 14.65 -40.34 19.50
C ILE A 429 13.51 -41.33 19.53
#